data_e829ecf44d4092ef329e93980efd2446
#
_entry.id   e829ecf44d4092ef329e93980efd2446
#
_cell.length_a   1.000
_cell.length_b   1.000
_cell.length_c   1.000
_cell.angle_alpha   90.00
_cell.angle_beta   90.00
_cell.angle_gamma   90.00
#
_symmetry.space_group_name_H-M   'P 1'
#
loop_
_entity.id
_entity.type
_entity.pdbx_description
1 polymer ?
#
loop_
_entity_poly.entity_id
_entity_poly.type
_entity_poly.pdbx_seq_one_letter_code
_entity_poly.pdbx_strand_id
1 'polypeptide(L)'
;MQSSLFTNIIRKIRSKAKNTKAQSAIEIGLVMPVILILVLGSFDIAKICVTYLDLNSVLSYNLSELMKDNSPGAQMKHLQAMEREYDKKAFFKGSFNVERLGPYPPGARNTIGTVWCADGSVYIPLTYTQLFNYDKFGGPKNSRMAKISKRVCSLQEVATIR
;
A
#
# COMPACT_ATOMS: atom_id res chain seq x y z
N MET A 1 53.51 -47.08 19.56
CA MET A 1 52.16 -46.97 20.17
C MET A 1 51.54 -45.58 20.20
N GLN A 2 52.21 -44.50 19.80
CA GLN A 2 51.70 -43.12 19.85
C GLN A 2 50.90 -42.67 18.59
N SER A 3 51.04 -43.36 17.47
CA SER A 3 50.39 -42.91 16.22
C SER A 3 48.86 -43.18 16.15
N SER A 4 48.37 -44.13 16.90
CA SER A 4 46.92 -44.48 16.90
C SER A 4 46.06 -43.47 17.69
N LEU A 5 46.62 -42.84 18.72
CA LEU A 5 45.93 -41.82 19.52
C LEU A 5 45.70 -40.50 18.71
N PHE A 6 46.72 -40.09 17.96
CA PHE A 6 46.64 -38.87 17.13
C PHE A 6 45.60 -39.02 16.02
N THR A 7 45.55 -40.17 15.34
CA THR A 7 44.56 -40.45 14.29
C THR A 7 43.13 -40.46 14.83
N ASN A 8 42.91 -40.98 16.02
CA ASN A 8 41.59 -41.01 16.64
C ASN A 8 41.12 -39.60 17.07
N ILE A 9 42.03 -38.76 17.56
CA ILE A 9 41.72 -37.37 17.94
C ILE A 9 41.35 -36.55 16.69
N ILE A 10 42.13 -36.64 15.60
CA ILE A 10 41.85 -35.93 14.34
C ILE A 10 40.52 -36.41 13.76
N ARG A 11 40.21 -37.70 13.79
CA ARG A 11 38.93 -38.26 13.32
C ARG A 11 37.73 -37.73 14.13
N LYS A 12 37.89 -37.59 15.44
CA LYS A 12 36.87 -37.10 16.36
C LYS A 12 36.63 -35.60 16.18
N ILE A 13 37.69 -34.81 15.95
CA ILE A 13 37.59 -33.36 15.65
C ILE A 13 36.92 -33.14 14.27
N ARG A 14 37.28 -33.97 13.28
CA ARG A 14 36.70 -33.87 11.93
C ARG A 14 35.24 -34.28 11.88
N SER A 15 34.82 -35.27 12.67
CA SER A 15 33.41 -35.68 12.81
C SER A 15 32.58 -34.58 13.52
N LYS A 16 33.13 -33.96 14.55
CA LYS A 16 32.48 -32.86 15.27
C LYS A 16 32.37 -31.59 14.44
N ALA A 17 33.42 -31.25 13.66
CA ALA A 17 33.39 -30.13 12.73
C ALA A 17 32.40 -30.34 11.55
N LYS A 18 32.21 -31.58 11.13
CA LYS A 18 31.22 -31.93 10.10
C LYS A 18 29.79 -31.81 10.63
N ASN A 19 29.55 -32.18 11.88
CA ASN A 19 28.23 -32.04 12.51
C ASN A 19 27.86 -30.58 12.78
N THR A 20 28.82 -29.73 13.19
CA THR A 20 28.54 -28.28 13.41
C THR A 20 28.21 -27.55 12.10
N LYS A 21 28.89 -27.89 11.00
CA LYS A 21 28.54 -27.31 9.67
C LYS A 21 27.16 -27.75 9.20
N ALA A 22 26.80 -29.02 9.41
CA ALA A 22 25.49 -29.54 9.06
C ALA A 22 24.38 -28.90 9.95
N GLN A 23 24.64 -28.69 11.22
CA GLN A 23 23.72 -28.05 12.16
C GLN A 23 23.50 -26.57 11.76
N SER A 24 24.57 -25.82 11.50
CA SER A 24 24.46 -24.44 11.02
C SER A 24 23.71 -24.31 9.70
N ALA A 25 23.89 -25.26 8.78
CA ALA A 25 23.15 -25.28 7.52
C ALA A 25 21.64 -25.51 7.72
N ILE A 26 21.26 -26.37 8.68
CA ILE A 26 19.86 -26.60 9.03
C ILE A 26 19.25 -25.38 9.69
N GLU A 27 19.97 -24.74 10.63
CA GLU A 27 19.53 -23.51 11.29
C GLU A 27 19.28 -22.38 10.30
N ILE A 28 20.24 -22.13 9.38
CA ILE A 28 20.07 -21.14 8.31
C ILE A 28 18.91 -21.51 7.40
N GLY A 29 18.79 -22.78 7.01
CA GLY A 29 17.70 -23.27 6.17
C GLY A 29 16.31 -23.08 6.79
N LEU A 30 16.21 -23.09 8.10
CA LEU A 30 14.96 -22.91 8.85
C LEU A 30 14.63 -21.43 9.08
N VAL A 31 15.63 -20.57 9.25
CA VAL A 31 15.48 -19.14 9.50
C VAL A 31 15.28 -18.35 8.21
N MET A 32 15.92 -18.75 7.10
CA MET A 32 15.84 -18.04 5.80
C MET A 32 14.41 -17.85 5.29
N PRO A 33 13.51 -18.85 5.29
CA PRO A 33 12.14 -18.64 4.84
C PRO A 33 11.39 -17.60 5.68
N VAL A 34 11.64 -17.56 6.99
CA VAL A 34 11.03 -16.58 7.90
C VAL A 34 11.51 -15.16 7.58
N ILE A 35 12.82 -14.98 7.40
CA ILE A 35 13.41 -13.69 6.99
C ILE A 35 12.84 -13.26 5.64
N LEU A 36 12.76 -14.16 4.66
CA LEU A 36 12.20 -13.83 3.35
C LEU A 36 10.75 -13.35 3.46
N ILE A 37 9.91 -14.04 4.22
CA ILE A 37 8.51 -13.63 4.44
C ILE A 37 8.44 -12.23 5.08
N LEU A 38 9.27 -11.95 6.09
CA LEU A 38 9.31 -10.66 6.76
C LEU A 38 9.77 -9.53 5.81
N VAL A 39 10.83 -9.75 5.05
CA VAL A 39 11.35 -8.77 4.10
C VAL A 39 10.33 -8.51 2.99
N LEU A 40 9.78 -9.55 2.38
CA LEU A 40 8.82 -9.42 1.29
C LEU A 40 7.49 -8.82 1.77
N GLY A 41 7.04 -9.17 2.99
CA GLY A 41 5.86 -8.59 3.61
C GLY A 41 6.03 -7.09 3.90
N SER A 42 7.22 -6.65 4.32
CA SER A 42 7.50 -5.23 4.55
C SER A 42 7.41 -4.40 3.27
N PHE A 43 7.80 -4.94 2.12
CA PHE A 43 7.64 -4.28 0.83
C PHE A 43 6.17 -4.03 0.46
N ASP A 44 5.29 -4.99 0.71
CA ASP A 44 3.86 -4.81 0.42
C ASP A 44 3.22 -3.78 1.36
N ILE A 45 3.62 -3.76 2.64
CA ILE A 45 3.19 -2.72 3.57
C ILE A 45 3.66 -1.33 3.11
N ALA A 46 4.91 -1.20 2.68
CA ALA A 46 5.44 0.04 2.15
C ALA A 46 4.66 0.52 0.91
N LYS A 47 4.32 -0.38 -0.02
CA LYS A 47 3.47 -0.07 -1.17
C LYS A 47 2.11 0.49 -0.74
N ILE A 48 1.45 -0.15 0.22
CA ILE A 48 0.15 0.28 0.74
C ILE A 48 0.27 1.68 1.35
N CYS A 49 1.28 1.92 2.18
CA CYS A 49 1.50 3.22 2.83
C CYS A 49 1.75 4.34 1.81
N VAL A 50 2.64 4.12 0.85
CA VAL A 50 2.94 5.11 -0.20
C VAL A 50 1.70 5.40 -1.04
N THR A 51 0.99 4.37 -1.49
CA THR A 51 -0.24 4.54 -2.27
C THR A 51 -1.32 5.30 -1.50
N TYR A 52 -1.43 5.05 -0.18
CA TYR A 52 -2.36 5.78 0.66
C TYR A 52 -2.01 7.28 0.76
N LEU A 53 -0.72 7.61 0.85
CA LEU A 53 -0.24 8.99 0.89
C LEU A 53 -0.48 9.69 -0.46
N ASP A 54 -0.18 9.02 -1.57
CA ASP A 54 -0.43 9.54 -2.93
C ASP A 54 -1.92 9.81 -3.14
N LEU A 55 -2.78 8.85 -2.78
CA LEU A 55 -4.23 8.97 -2.85
C LEU A 55 -4.73 10.16 -2.03
N ASN A 56 -4.28 10.27 -0.78
CA ASN A 56 -4.65 11.38 0.11
C ASN A 56 -4.23 12.74 -0.48
N SER A 57 -3.01 12.83 -1.02
CA SER A 57 -2.48 14.06 -1.62
C SER A 57 -3.31 14.50 -2.84
N VAL A 58 -3.59 13.56 -3.75
CA VAL A 58 -4.36 13.86 -4.98
C VAL A 58 -5.79 14.28 -4.64
N LEU A 59 -6.46 13.55 -3.74
CA LEU A 59 -7.83 13.89 -3.33
C LEU A 59 -7.89 15.24 -2.62
N SER A 60 -6.96 15.51 -1.70
CA SER A 60 -6.96 16.78 -0.94
C SER A 60 -6.69 17.97 -1.84
N TYR A 61 -5.71 17.87 -2.74
CA TYR A 61 -5.36 18.94 -3.65
C TYR A 61 -6.53 19.27 -4.60
N ASN A 62 -7.07 18.28 -5.29
CA ASN A 62 -8.15 18.51 -6.25
C ASN A 62 -9.47 18.93 -5.57
N LEU A 63 -9.73 18.46 -4.34
CA LEU A 63 -10.88 18.92 -3.58
C LEU A 63 -10.75 20.40 -3.21
N SER A 64 -9.57 20.86 -2.83
CA SER A 64 -9.31 22.27 -2.53
C SER A 64 -9.45 23.17 -3.78
N GLU A 65 -8.99 22.67 -4.94
CA GLU A 65 -9.16 23.40 -6.21
C GLU A 65 -10.63 23.44 -6.68
N LEU A 66 -11.36 22.31 -6.52
CA LEU A 66 -12.79 22.26 -6.84
C LEU A 66 -13.59 23.30 -6.05
N MET A 67 -13.22 23.54 -4.79
CA MET A 67 -13.90 24.53 -3.94
C MET A 67 -13.70 25.96 -4.38
N LYS A 68 -12.64 26.24 -5.14
CA LYS A 68 -12.37 27.56 -5.73
C LYS A 68 -13.03 27.72 -7.11
N ASP A 69 -13.36 26.61 -7.76
CA ASP A 69 -13.91 26.62 -9.14
C ASP A 69 -15.43 26.55 -9.11
N ASN A 70 -16.07 27.69 -9.37
CA ASN A 70 -17.54 27.83 -9.45
C ASN A 70 -18.09 27.60 -10.86
N SER A 71 -17.27 27.07 -11.79
CA SER A 71 -17.71 26.88 -13.17
C SER A 71 -18.73 25.73 -13.32
N PRO A 72 -19.71 25.86 -14.25
CA PRO A 72 -20.57 24.75 -14.57
C PRO A 72 -19.75 23.56 -15.10
N GLY A 73 -19.92 22.41 -14.49
CA GLY A 73 -19.13 21.21 -14.85
C GLY A 73 -17.78 21.06 -14.13
N ALA A 74 -17.46 21.94 -13.17
CA ALA A 74 -16.24 21.86 -12.36
C ALA A 74 -16.00 20.46 -11.78
N GLN A 75 -17.05 19.80 -11.28
CA GLN A 75 -16.96 18.45 -10.72
C GLN A 75 -16.38 17.44 -11.73
N MET A 76 -16.88 17.41 -12.95
CA MET A 76 -16.41 16.48 -13.99
C MET A 76 -14.97 16.79 -14.40
N LYS A 77 -14.62 18.07 -14.53
CA LYS A 77 -13.27 18.53 -14.84
C LYS A 77 -12.26 18.09 -13.78
N HIS A 78 -12.60 18.30 -12.49
CA HIS A 78 -11.73 17.93 -11.38
C HIS A 78 -11.66 16.41 -11.18
N LEU A 79 -12.73 15.67 -11.47
CA LEU A 79 -12.71 14.21 -11.46
C LEU A 79 -11.70 13.67 -12.48
N GLN A 80 -11.73 14.16 -13.71
CA GLN A 80 -10.75 13.79 -14.73
C GLN A 80 -9.32 14.26 -14.38
N ALA A 81 -9.20 15.42 -13.73
CA ALA A 81 -7.91 15.92 -13.27
C ALA A 81 -7.31 15.03 -12.17
N MET A 82 -8.12 14.55 -11.23
CA MET A 82 -7.71 13.60 -10.18
C MET A 82 -7.12 12.32 -10.79
N GLU A 83 -7.80 11.76 -11.78
CA GLU A 83 -7.34 10.53 -12.45
C GLU A 83 -5.99 10.75 -13.14
N ARG A 84 -5.88 11.82 -13.94
CA ARG A 84 -4.62 12.17 -14.64
C ARG A 84 -3.48 12.49 -13.68
N GLU A 85 -3.77 13.16 -12.57
CA GLU A 85 -2.79 13.57 -11.61
C GLU A 85 -2.30 12.36 -10.79
N TYR A 86 -3.20 11.45 -10.44
CA TYR A 86 -2.83 10.19 -9.81
C TYR A 86 -1.89 9.39 -10.72
N ASP A 87 -2.21 9.22 -12.00
CA ASP A 87 -1.37 8.50 -12.95
C ASP A 87 0.03 9.10 -13.13
N LYS A 88 0.15 10.43 -12.94
CA LYS A 88 1.44 11.14 -13.03
C LYS A 88 2.26 11.04 -11.74
N LYS A 89 1.62 11.14 -10.58
CA LYS A 89 2.28 11.25 -9.27
C LYS A 89 2.47 9.92 -8.57
N ALA A 90 1.59 8.96 -8.82
CA ALA A 90 1.61 7.69 -8.11
C ALA A 90 2.92 6.92 -8.36
N PHE A 91 3.62 6.63 -7.29
CA PHE A 91 4.83 5.81 -7.34
C PHE A 91 4.53 4.37 -7.75
N PHE A 92 3.44 3.82 -7.22
CA PHE A 92 2.94 2.51 -7.62
C PHE A 92 1.66 2.68 -8.45
N LYS A 93 1.74 2.34 -9.72
CA LYS A 93 0.59 2.40 -10.63
C LYS A 93 -0.46 1.38 -10.22
N GLY A 94 -1.67 1.88 -10.00
CA GLY A 94 -2.84 1.09 -9.66
C GLY A 94 -4.05 1.59 -10.43
N SER A 95 -5.15 0.84 -10.40
CA SER A 95 -6.41 1.29 -10.95
C SER A 95 -7.07 2.26 -9.96
N PHE A 96 -7.00 3.55 -10.26
CA PHE A 96 -7.63 4.62 -9.49
C PHE A 96 -9.09 4.78 -9.90
N ASN A 97 -9.96 4.94 -8.92
CA ASN A 97 -11.38 5.22 -9.14
C ASN A 97 -11.88 6.21 -8.09
N VAL A 98 -12.57 7.26 -8.54
CA VAL A 98 -13.29 8.16 -7.64
C VAL A 98 -14.72 7.65 -7.48
N GLU A 99 -15.04 7.16 -6.30
CA GLU A 99 -16.35 6.58 -6.00
C GLU A 99 -17.40 7.69 -5.82
N ARG A 100 -16.95 8.84 -5.30
CA ARG A 100 -17.83 9.96 -5.02
C ARG A 100 -17.08 11.28 -4.94
N LEU A 101 -17.69 12.32 -5.50
CA LEU A 101 -17.26 13.70 -5.36
C LEU A 101 -18.51 14.59 -5.19
N GLY A 102 -18.67 15.22 -4.04
CA GLY A 102 -19.85 16.05 -3.81
C GLY A 102 -20.11 16.45 -2.36
N PRO A 103 -21.21 17.17 -2.13
CA PRO A 103 -21.58 17.61 -0.80
C PRO A 103 -21.91 16.44 0.14
N TYR A 104 -21.63 16.64 1.44
CA TYR A 104 -21.94 15.67 2.49
C TYR A 104 -22.88 16.27 3.53
N PRO A 105 -23.94 15.58 3.97
CA PRO A 105 -24.41 14.26 3.51
C PRO A 105 -24.92 14.28 2.07
N PRO A 106 -25.11 13.09 1.45
CA PRO A 106 -25.66 12.98 0.08
C PRO A 106 -26.99 13.74 -0.05
N GLY A 107 -27.10 14.59 -1.07
CA GLY A 107 -28.30 15.40 -1.30
C GLY A 107 -28.36 16.68 -0.48
N ALA A 108 -27.32 17.03 0.28
CA ALA A 108 -27.22 18.34 0.89
C ALA A 108 -27.26 19.44 -0.20
N ARG A 109 -27.96 20.52 0.08
CA ARG A 109 -27.95 21.70 -0.83
C ARG A 109 -26.56 22.31 -0.80
N ASN A 110 -26.07 22.74 -1.94
CA ASN A 110 -24.80 23.44 -2.07
C ASN A 110 -24.95 24.88 -1.51
N THR A 111 -24.83 24.99 -0.19
CA THR A 111 -24.94 26.27 0.55
C THR A 111 -23.62 26.53 1.23
N ILE A 112 -23.41 27.82 1.59
CA ILE A 112 -22.27 28.26 2.40
C ILE A 112 -22.12 27.39 3.65
N GLY A 113 -20.91 26.87 3.91
CA GLY A 113 -20.65 25.99 5.03
C GLY A 113 -20.94 24.50 4.75
N THR A 114 -21.29 24.15 3.50
CA THR A 114 -21.45 22.73 3.13
C THR A 114 -20.08 22.04 3.14
N VAL A 115 -20.03 20.86 3.75
CA VAL A 115 -18.86 20.01 3.68
C VAL A 115 -18.86 19.26 2.37
N TRP A 116 -17.77 19.36 1.63
CA TRP A 116 -17.54 18.59 0.41
C TRP A 116 -16.60 17.44 0.67
N CYS A 117 -16.93 16.26 0.17
CA CYS A 117 -16.12 15.08 0.32
C CYS A 117 -15.78 14.45 -1.02
N ALA A 118 -14.56 13.95 -1.12
CA ALA A 118 -14.08 13.11 -2.21
C ALA A 118 -13.77 11.73 -1.64
N ASP A 119 -14.41 10.70 -2.16
CA ASP A 119 -14.16 9.30 -1.85
C ASP A 119 -13.42 8.68 -3.03
N GLY A 120 -12.19 8.28 -2.83
CA GLY A 120 -11.38 7.61 -3.84
C GLY A 120 -10.91 6.24 -3.39
N SER A 121 -10.71 5.36 -4.35
CA SER A 121 -10.13 4.05 -4.13
C SER A 121 -9.10 3.69 -5.19
N VAL A 122 -8.10 2.93 -4.79
CA VAL A 122 -7.04 2.44 -5.66
C VAL A 122 -6.88 0.96 -5.47
N TYR A 123 -6.77 0.22 -6.57
CA TYR A 123 -6.44 -1.19 -6.57
C TYR A 123 -4.99 -1.36 -6.99
N ILE A 124 -4.15 -1.87 -6.07
CA ILE A 124 -2.73 -2.12 -6.33
C ILE A 124 -2.41 -3.61 -6.30
N PRO A 125 -1.56 -4.09 -7.22
CA PRO A 125 -1.09 -5.47 -7.17
C PRO A 125 -0.09 -5.64 -6.01
N LEU A 126 -0.38 -6.58 -5.11
CA LEU A 126 0.54 -7.02 -4.07
C LEU A 126 1.33 -8.21 -4.59
N THR A 127 2.65 -8.13 -4.46
CA THR A 127 3.56 -9.08 -5.11
C THR A 127 3.79 -10.32 -4.24
N TYR A 128 3.73 -10.17 -2.91
CA TYR A 128 4.30 -11.15 -1.99
C TYR A 128 3.33 -11.73 -0.96
N THR A 129 2.14 -11.13 -0.80
CA THR A 129 1.15 -11.57 0.21
C THR A 129 0.16 -12.59 -0.33
N GLN A 130 0.60 -13.51 -1.21
CA GLN A 130 -0.24 -14.65 -1.64
C GLN A 130 -0.72 -15.52 -0.46
N LEU A 131 -0.08 -15.37 0.71
CA LEU A 131 -0.43 -16.07 1.95
C LEU A 131 -1.64 -15.44 2.68
N PHE A 132 -1.97 -14.18 2.36
CA PHE A 132 -3.11 -13.49 2.94
C PHE A 132 -4.32 -13.60 2.03
N ASN A 133 -5.45 -13.97 2.62
CA ASN A 133 -6.71 -14.12 1.89
C ASN A 133 -7.23 -12.73 1.49
N TYR A 134 -7.04 -12.33 0.23
CA TYR A 134 -7.34 -11.00 -0.32
C TYR A 134 -8.82 -10.63 -0.22
N ASP A 135 -9.73 -11.62 -0.14
CA ASP A 135 -11.16 -11.38 0.00
C ASP A 135 -11.49 -10.58 1.27
N LYS A 136 -10.65 -10.69 2.31
CA LYS A 136 -10.80 -9.92 3.56
C LYS A 136 -10.41 -8.45 3.42
N PHE A 137 -9.64 -8.09 2.39
CA PHE A 137 -9.22 -6.71 2.12
C PHE A 137 -10.08 -6.00 1.08
N GLY A 138 -11.23 -6.60 0.69
CA GLY A 138 -12.19 -5.98 -0.22
C GLY A 138 -11.74 -5.95 -1.69
N GLY A 139 -10.74 -6.74 -2.06
CA GLY A 139 -10.35 -6.93 -3.46
C GLY A 139 -11.37 -7.80 -4.22
N PRO A 140 -11.40 -7.73 -5.55
CA PRO A 140 -12.20 -8.64 -6.35
C PRO A 140 -11.76 -10.09 -6.09
N LYS A 141 -12.73 -11.02 -5.99
CA LYS A 141 -12.47 -12.43 -5.77
C LYS A 141 -11.41 -12.93 -6.76
N ASN A 142 -10.40 -13.61 -6.25
CA ASN A 142 -9.26 -14.15 -7.02
C ASN A 142 -8.29 -13.12 -7.60
N SER A 143 -8.34 -11.85 -7.23
CA SER A 143 -7.33 -10.87 -7.66
C SER A 143 -6.21 -10.72 -6.64
N ARG A 144 -5.00 -10.56 -7.13
CA ARG A 144 -3.81 -10.22 -6.34
C ARG A 144 -3.73 -8.72 -6.05
N MET A 145 -4.88 -8.06 -5.90
CA MET A 145 -4.97 -6.62 -5.73
C MET A 145 -5.53 -6.28 -4.36
N ALA A 146 -4.92 -5.32 -3.68
CA ALA A 146 -5.49 -4.71 -2.48
C ALA A 146 -6.26 -3.46 -2.86
N LYS A 147 -7.46 -3.28 -2.30
CA LYS A 147 -8.22 -2.04 -2.40
C LYS A 147 -7.82 -1.12 -1.26
N ILE A 148 -7.33 0.05 -1.59
CA ILE A 148 -7.06 1.13 -0.65
C ILE A 148 -8.10 2.20 -0.91
N SER A 149 -8.89 2.56 0.10
CA SER A 149 -9.90 3.61 -0.01
C SER A 149 -9.65 4.71 0.99
N LYS A 150 -9.92 5.96 0.58
CA LYS A 150 -9.79 7.15 1.42
C LYS A 150 -10.93 8.11 1.14
N ARG A 151 -11.46 8.69 2.23
CA ARG A 151 -12.34 9.85 2.20
C ARG A 151 -11.58 11.07 2.66
N VAL A 152 -11.66 12.14 1.88
CA VAL A 152 -11.17 13.47 2.24
C VAL A 152 -12.33 14.43 2.17
N CYS A 153 -12.51 15.23 3.22
CA CYS A 153 -13.56 16.22 3.28
C CYS A 153 -12.96 17.59 3.61
N SER A 154 -13.55 18.65 3.04
CA SER A 154 -13.21 20.03 3.30
C SER A 154 -14.46 20.89 3.39
N LEU A 155 -14.41 21.91 4.22
CA LEU A 155 -15.49 22.88 4.37
C LEU A 155 -15.40 23.88 3.22
N GLN A 156 -16.53 24.15 2.57
CA GLN A 156 -16.58 25.21 1.55
C GLN A 156 -16.51 26.56 2.27
N GLU A 157 -15.34 27.19 2.21
CA GLU A 157 -15.17 28.56 2.64
C GLU A 157 -15.81 29.48 1.60
N VAL A 158 -16.55 30.49 2.07
CA VAL A 158 -17.16 31.48 1.19
C VAL A 158 -16.06 32.20 0.43
N ALA A 159 -15.97 31.97 -0.87
CA ALA A 159 -15.26 32.91 -1.71
C ALA A 159 -16.00 34.26 -1.61
N THR A 160 -15.46 35.19 -0.87
CA THR A 160 -15.94 36.58 -0.84
C THR A 160 -15.82 37.08 -2.27
N ILE A 161 -16.95 37.09 -2.97
CA ILE A 161 -17.07 37.76 -4.28
C ILE A 161 -16.81 39.22 -3.97
N ARG A 162 -15.63 39.72 -4.32
CA ARG A 162 -15.36 41.14 -4.47
C ARG A 162 -15.69 41.57 -5.90
#